data_137086e502e143fdf52487be17a2c001
#
_entry.id   137086e502e143fdf52487be17a2c001
#
_cell.length_a   1.000
_cell.length_b   1.000
_cell.length_c   1.000
_cell.angle_alpha   90.00
_cell.angle_beta   90.00
_cell.angle_gamma   90.00
#
_symmetry.space_group_name_H-M   'P 1'
#
loop_
_entity.id
_entity.type
_entity.pdbx_description
1 polymer ?
#
loop_
_entity_poly.entity_id
_entity_poly.type
_entity_poly.pdbx_seq_one_letter_code
_entity_poly.pdbx_strand_id
1 'polypeptide(L)'
;INHTAPTLGGGGGPAWSGFILTMPWDFYLNYGDIRILENSFPAAIKWLSYLEKNENEKGLLDILSPGDWEYNGDKKWLFLGDWANPRKDEGSHTPEAALFNNCYYVYVLKIAANIAEILKMRETELKYRTKAEEISEAVNNSFYNPDNNTYIDSKQTHLVLPLIAGVVPKNDISKVESKLKEEILVSQNGHFDTGIHGTYFLVKYLTENYHHDLLYTLTSQTTYPSYGEIIKRGEITWPEYWSECNSRVHGCLNGIGGWFQRGVLGIQLDPKKVGYKEFIVKPAFHDSLQWAKGHHVSSYGKINVSWKKTDEDYLLELTVPHNTSCLLYTSDAADE
;
A
#
# COMPACT_ATOMS: atom_id res chain seq x y z
N ILE A 1 -5.71 20.00 0.54
CA ILE A 1 -4.50 19.68 1.34
C ILE A 1 -3.32 19.74 0.40
N ASN A 2 -2.27 20.42 0.82
CA ASN A 2 -1.02 20.44 0.07
C ASN A 2 -0.33 19.07 0.13
N HIS A 3 0.28 18.66 -0.97
CA HIS A 3 1.02 17.39 -1.02
C HIS A 3 2.42 17.48 -0.38
N THR A 4 2.89 18.68 -0.09
CA THR A 4 4.15 18.94 0.59
C THR A 4 3.96 19.86 1.79
N ALA A 5 4.73 19.62 2.85
CA ALA A 5 4.78 20.46 4.03
C ALA A 5 6.26 20.66 4.43
N PRO A 6 6.67 21.86 4.86
CA PRO A 6 5.87 23.07 5.14
C PRO A 6 5.64 23.98 3.92
N THR A 7 6.01 23.57 2.72
CA THR A 7 5.86 24.39 1.52
C THR A 7 4.43 24.37 1.00
N LEU A 8 4.01 25.44 0.31
CA LEU A 8 2.70 25.55 -0.31
C LEU A 8 2.67 24.87 -1.69
N GLY A 9 3.05 23.59 -1.74
CA GLY A 9 2.90 22.77 -2.92
C GLY A 9 1.54 22.06 -2.92
N GLY A 10 0.73 22.27 -3.93
CA GLY A 10 -0.53 21.56 -4.12
C GLY A 10 -0.44 20.60 -5.30
N GLY A 11 -1.36 19.62 -5.39
CA GLY A 11 -1.47 18.72 -6.53
C GLY A 11 -1.23 17.25 -6.17
N GLY A 12 -1.00 16.43 -7.18
CA GLY A 12 -0.81 14.99 -7.04
C GLY A 12 -2.10 14.18 -6.93
N GLY A 13 -3.20 14.80 -6.56
CA GLY A 13 -4.50 14.15 -6.39
C GLY A 13 -4.68 13.47 -5.03
N PRO A 14 -5.68 12.60 -4.90
CA PRO A 14 -6.02 11.91 -3.66
C PRO A 14 -4.86 11.14 -3.04
N ALA A 15 -4.03 10.48 -3.85
CA ALA A 15 -2.92 9.66 -3.34
C ALA A 15 -1.85 10.47 -2.60
N TRP A 16 -1.67 11.74 -2.93
CA TRP A 16 -0.76 12.63 -2.22
C TRP A 16 -1.37 13.30 -1.01
N SER A 17 -2.67 13.60 -1.04
CA SER A 17 -3.36 14.28 0.06
C SER A 17 -4.02 13.32 1.07
N GLY A 18 -4.20 12.06 0.70
CA GLY A 18 -4.87 11.05 1.52
C GLY A 18 -4.12 10.62 2.78
N PHE A 19 -2.88 11.09 2.97
CA PHE A 19 -2.13 10.87 4.21
C PHE A 19 -2.88 11.41 5.45
N ILE A 20 -3.82 12.33 5.27
CA ILE A 20 -4.69 12.81 6.35
C ILE A 20 -5.53 11.69 7.00
N LEU A 21 -5.74 10.58 6.28
CA LEU A 21 -6.42 9.38 6.77
C LEU A 21 -5.43 8.25 7.05
N THR A 22 -4.50 7.98 6.11
CA THR A 22 -3.61 6.82 6.23
C THR A 22 -2.62 6.95 7.38
N MET A 23 -2.04 8.12 7.60
CA MET A 23 -1.07 8.34 8.69
C MET A 23 -1.71 8.21 10.09
N PRO A 24 -2.85 8.88 10.41
CA PRO A 24 -3.51 8.66 11.69
C PRO A 24 -3.98 7.22 11.90
N TRP A 25 -4.44 6.56 10.85
CA TRP A 25 -4.84 5.17 10.89
C TRP A 25 -3.67 4.25 11.23
N ASP A 26 -2.55 4.36 10.52
CA ASP A 26 -1.35 3.58 10.78
C ASP A 26 -0.78 3.86 12.18
N PHE A 27 -0.82 5.12 12.63
CA PHE A 27 -0.42 5.48 13.98
C PHE A 27 -1.32 4.77 15.02
N TYR A 28 -2.63 4.84 14.85
CA TYR A 28 -3.58 4.15 15.74
C TYR A 28 -3.33 2.64 15.77
N LEU A 29 -3.16 2.01 14.62
CA LEU A 29 -2.86 0.57 14.56
C LEU A 29 -1.59 0.21 15.35
N ASN A 30 -0.53 1.01 15.20
CA ASN A 30 0.77 0.72 15.82
C ASN A 30 0.84 1.05 17.31
N TYR A 31 0.11 2.06 17.78
CA TYR A 31 0.21 2.55 19.15
C TYR A 31 -1.06 2.36 20.00
N GLY A 32 -2.21 2.13 19.38
CA GLY A 32 -3.50 2.00 20.06
C GLY A 32 -4.06 3.31 20.62
N ASP A 33 -3.46 4.45 20.28
CA ASP A 33 -3.88 5.75 20.80
C ASP A 33 -5.01 6.35 19.93
N ILE A 34 -6.23 6.28 20.46
CA ILE A 34 -7.44 6.76 19.77
C ILE A 34 -7.46 8.29 19.58
N ARG A 35 -6.72 9.04 20.41
CA ARG A 35 -6.73 10.52 20.37
C ARG A 35 -6.28 11.07 19.00
N ILE A 36 -5.39 10.35 18.32
CA ILE A 36 -4.97 10.76 16.98
C ILE A 36 -6.13 10.73 15.99
N LEU A 37 -7.02 9.74 16.10
CA LEU A 37 -8.21 9.62 15.26
C LEU A 37 -9.22 10.72 15.62
N GLU A 38 -9.51 10.92 16.91
CA GLU A 38 -10.43 11.98 17.39
C GLU A 38 -10.02 13.36 16.88
N ASN A 39 -8.72 13.67 16.93
CA ASN A 39 -8.19 14.98 16.58
C ASN A 39 -8.10 15.20 15.03
N SER A 40 -7.81 14.17 14.25
CA SER A 40 -7.59 14.30 12.80
C SER A 40 -8.85 14.10 11.97
N PHE A 41 -9.78 13.26 12.41
CA PHE A 41 -10.92 12.83 11.62
C PHE A 41 -11.86 13.97 11.16
N PRO A 42 -12.13 15.03 11.96
CA PRO A 42 -12.92 16.18 11.48
C PRO A 42 -12.34 16.87 10.23
N ALA A 43 -11.01 16.95 10.14
CA ALA A 43 -10.34 17.49 8.95
C ALA A 43 -10.40 16.50 7.77
N ALA A 44 -10.29 15.20 8.03
CA ALA A 44 -10.43 14.17 7.02
C ALA A 44 -11.85 14.12 6.42
N ILE A 45 -12.90 14.28 7.23
CA ILE A 45 -14.29 14.40 6.75
C ILE A 45 -14.45 15.58 5.79
N LYS A 46 -13.87 16.73 6.12
CA LYS A 46 -13.92 17.91 5.22
C LYS A 46 -13.20 17.64 3.89
N TRP A 47 -12.07 16.95 3.94
CA TRP A 47 -11.34 16.57 2.73
C TRP A 47 -12.13 15.58 1.88
N LEU A 48 -12.73 14.55 2.47
CA LEU A 48 -13.60 13.60 1.76
C LEU A 48 -14.83 14.29 1.15
N SER A 49 -15.45 15.23 1.87
CA SER A 49 -16.57 16.02 1.33
C SER A 49 -16.15 16.92 0.15
N TYR A 50 -14.89 17.36 0.12
CA TYR A 50 -14.34 18.06 -1.02
C TYR A 50 -14.19 17.12 -2.22
N LEU A 51 -13.68 15.89 -2.03
CA LEU A 51 -13.59 14.91 -3.11
C LEU A 51 -14.98 14.58 -3.67
N GLU A 52 -15.94 14.28 -2.79
CA GLU A 52 -17.33 13.94 -3.14
C GLU A 52 -17.99 15.02 -4.02
N LYS A 53 -17.74 16.31 -3.77
CA LYS A 53 -18.25 17.44 -4.59
C LYS A 53 -17.63 17.51 -5.98
N ASN A 54 -16.50 16.87 -6.19
CA ASN A 54 -15.75 16.90 -7.44
C ASN A 54 -15.86 15.58 -8.22
N GLU A 55 -16.79 14.71 -7.87
CA GLU A 55 -17.14 13.53 -8.65
C GLU A 55 -17.90 13.94 -9.92
N ASN A 56 -17.64 13.21 -10.99
CA ASN A 56 -18.39 13.35 -12.24
C ASN A 56 -19.76 12.63 -12.16
N GLU A 57 -20.51 12.66 -13.26
CA GLU A 57 -21.84 12.01 -13.35
C GLU A 57 -21.80 10.48 -13.12
N LYS A 58 -20.64 9.85 -13.27
CA LYS A 58 -20.42 8.43 -12.99
C LYS A 58 -20.01 8.15 -11.54
N GLY A 59 -19.90 9.18 -10.71
CA GLY A 59 -19.40 9.08 -9.33
C GLY A 59 -17.89 8.93 -9.23
N LEU A 60 -17.14 9.18 -10.30
CA LEU A 60 -15.68 9.07 -10.31
C LEU A 60 -15.02 10.44 -10.18
N LEU A 61 -13.88 10.45 -9.52
CA LEU A 61 -12.99 11.60 -9.55
C LEU A 61 -12.34 11.69 -10.93
N ASP A 62 -12.55 12.83 -11.57
CA ASP A 62 -11.97 13.08 -12.89
C ASP A 62 -11.58 14.56 -12.97
N ILE A 63 -10.36 14.83 -13.40
CA ILE A 63 -9.86 16.19 -13.57
C ILE A 63 -10.57 16.96 -14.68
N LEU A 64 -11.16 16.24 -15.64
CA LEU A 64 -11.96 16.83 -16.73
C LEU A 64 -13.38 17.18 -16.27
N SER A 65 -13.77 16.77 -15.08
CA SER A 65 -15.05 17.15 -14.49
C SER A 65 -15.08 18.66 -14.24
N PRO A 66 -16.26 19.30 -14.34
CA PRO A 66 -16.41 20.74 -14.14
C PRO A 66 -16.24 21.18 -12.68
N GLY A 67 -15.55 20.39 -11.86
CA GLY A 67 -15.22 20.74 -10.48
C GLY A 67 -14.18 21.88 -10.41
N ASP A 68 -14.30 22.72 -9.41
CA ASP A 68 -13.32 23.75 -9.07
C ASP A 68 -12.07 23.12 -8.43
N TRP A 69 -11.31 22.39 -9.23
CA TRP A 69 -9.99 21.96 -8.82
C TRP A 69 -9.07 23.17 -8.81
N GLU A 70 -9.09 23.90 -7.68
CA GLU A 70 -8.21 25.06 -7.50
C GLU A 70 -6.77 24.63 -7.27
N TYR A 71 -5.95 24.88 -8.25
CA TYR A 71 -4.51 24.84 -8.10
C TYR A 71 -3.89 25.94 -8.96
N ASN A 72 -3.20 26.89 -8.37
CA ASN A 72 -2.33 27.96 -8.94
C ASN A 72 -2.15 27.99 -10.47
N GLY A 73 -3.20 27.71 -11.25
CA GLY A 73 -3.22 27.80 -12.71
C GLY A 73 -2.64 26.64 -13.50
N ASP A 74 -1.90 25.70 -12.88
CA ASP A 74 -1.32 24.55 -13.58
C ASP A 74 -2.03 23.24 -13.24
N LYS A 75 -3.02 22.86 -14.06
CA LYS A 75 -3.84 21.65 -13.86
C LYS A 75 -3.08 20.35 -14.02
N LYS A 76 -1.90 20.34 -14.63
CA LYS A 76 -1.14 19.09 -14.90
C LYS A 76 -0.70 18.35 -13.65
N TRP A 77 -0.64 19.02 -12.50
CA TRP A 77 -0.23 18.46 -11.22
C TRP A 77 -1.41 18.02 -10.34
N LEU A 78 -2.64 18.16 -10.79
CA LEU A 78 -3.81 17.87 -9.96
C LEU A 78 -4.06 16.37 -9.78
N PHE A 79 -3.86 15.59 -10.82
CA PHE A 79 -4.03 14.14 -10.81
C PHE A 79 -2.80 13.49 -11.46
N LEU A 80 -1.93 12.98 -10.63
CA LEU A 80 -0.83 12.15 -11.09
C LEU A 80 -1.24 10.68 -10.99
N GLY A 81 -0.72 9.88 -11.91
CA GLY A 81 -0.74 8.43 -11.80
C GLY A 81 0.34 7.93 -10.84
N ASP A 82 0.86 6.73 -11.07
CA ASP A 82 1.93 6.16 -10.27
C ASP A 82 3.28 6.82 -10.63
N TRP A 83 3.60 7.89 -9.93
CA TRP A 83 4.76 8.74 -10.20
C TRP A 83 6.08 7.99 -10.14
N ALA A 84 7.03 8.37 -10.98
CA ALA A 84 8.38 7.83 -11.03
C ALA A 84 8.46 6.34 -11.41
N ASN A 85 7.46 5.83 -12.16
CA ASN A 85 7.53 4.47 -12.68
C ASN A 85 8.61 4.32 -13.77
N PRO A 86 9.13 3.11 -14.02
CA PRO A 86 10.22 2.89 -14.98
C PRO A 86 9.88 3.27 -16.41
N ARG A 87 8.60 3.27 -16.79
CA ARG A 87 8.12 3.59 -18.15
C ARG A 87 7.99 5.08 -18.40
N LYS A 88 8.00 5.90 -17.34
CA LYS A 88 7.86 7.38 -17.37
C LYS A 88 6.54 7.83 -18.02
N ASP A 89 5.48 7.09 -17.76
CA ASP A 89 4.14 7.33 -18.29
C ASP A 89 3.14 7.75 -17.18
N GLU A 90 3.63 8.39 -16.15
CA GLU A 90 2.88 8.91 -15.00
C GLU A 90 2.01 10.16 -15.29
N GLY A 91 1.67 10.36 -16.55
CA GLY A 91 0.93 11.53 -17.01
C GLY A 91 -0.36 11.80 -16.23
N SER A 92 -0.64 13.07 -16.01
CA SER A 92 -1.94 13.52 -15.51
C SER A 92 -2.97 13.49 -16.63
N HIS A 93 -4.26 13.42 -16.29
CA HIS A 93 -5.38 13.39 -17.24
C HIS A 93 -5.49 12.14 -18.11
N THR A 94 -4.89 11.04 -17.70
CA THR A 94 -4.97 9.77 -18.42
C THR A 94 -5.96 8.82 -17.74
N PRO A 95 -6.50 7.82 -18.44
CA PRO A 95 -7.31 6.77 -17.83
C PRO A 95 -6.58 6.05 -16.67
N GLU A 96 -5.26 5.91 -16.77
CA GLU A 96 -4.40 5.31 -15.75
C GLU A 96 -4.39 6.15 -14.47
N ALA A 97 -4.24 7.47 -14.58
CA ALA A 97 -4.32 8.37 -13.44
C ALA A 97 -5.74 8.37 -12.83
N ALA A 98 -6.79 8.28 -13.65
CA ALA A 98 -8.16 8.17 -13.18
C ALA A 98 -8.39 6.86 -12.42
N LEU A 99 -7.96 5.70 -12.95
CA LEU A 99 -8.02 4.42 -12.26
C LEU A 99 -7.29 4.50 -10.91
N PHE A 100 -6.04 4.97 -10.94
CA PHE A 100 -5.18 5.07 -9.77
C PHE A 100 -5.85 5.89 -8.66
N ASN A 101 -6.30 7.11 -8.96
CA ASN A 101 -6.88 8.01 -7.97
C ASN A 101 -8.24 7.51 -7.44
N ASN A 102 -9.06 6.87 -8.27
CA ASN A 102 -10.35 6.33 -7.83
C ASN A 102 -10.19 5.06 -6.97
N CYS A 103 -9.27 4.16 -7.30
CA CYS A 103 -8.94 3.04 -6.42
C CYS A 103 -8.38 3.52 -5.08
N TYR A 104 -7.51 4.54 -5.09
CA TYR A 104 -7.02 5.15 -3.86
C TYR A 104 -8.15 5.81 -3.06
N TYR A 105 -9.12 6.45 -3.72
CA TYR A 105 -10.30 7.00 -3.07
C TYR A 105 -11.11 5.93 -2.36
N VAL A 106 -11.35 4.77 -2.99
CA VAL A 106 -11.99 3.63 -2.34
C VAL A 106 -11.19 3.17 -1.11
N TYR A 107 -9.86 3.08 -1.24
CA TYR A 107 -8.98 2.68 -0.14
C TYR A 107 -9.12 3.60 1.08
N VAL A 108 -9.09 4.91 0.88
CA VAL A 108 -9.22 5.86 2.01
C VAL A 108 -10.64 5.99 2.53
N LEU A 109 -11.68 5.76 1.73
CA LEU A 109 -13.07 5.67 2.19
C LEU A 109 -13.26 4.48 3.15
N LYS A 110 -12.66 3.34 2.87
CA LYS A 110 -12.68 2.17 3.78
C LYS A 110 -11.94 2.47 5.08
N ILE A 111 -10.80 3.16 5.03
CA ILE A 111 -10.10 3.64 6.24
C ILE A 111 -10.99 4.59 7.03
N ALA A 112 -11.64 5.55 6.36
CA ALA A 112 -12.54 6.50 7.03
C ALA A 112 -13.74 5.80 7.69
N ALA A 113 -14.28 4.76 7.06
CA ALA A 113 -15.35 3.94 7.64
C ALA A 113 -14.86 3.21 8.90
N ASN A 114 -13.66 2.63 8.87
CA ASN A 114 -13.06 1.96 10.03
C ASN A 114 -12.78 2.96 11.18
N ILE A 115 -12.30 4.16 10.86
CA ILE A 115 -12.11 5.22 11.87
C ILE A 115 -13.47 5.62 12.48
N ALA A 116 -14.50 5.80 11.64
CA ALA A 116 -15.84 6.14 12.12
C ALA A 116 -16.43 5.04 13.02
N GLU A 117 -16.19 3.76 12.72
CA GLU A 117 -16.57 2.62 13.55
C GLU A 117 -15.88 2.68 14.93
N ILE A 118 -14.55 2.91 14.98
CA ILE A 118 -13.78 3.07 16.20
C ILE A 118 -14.30 4.25 17.04
N LEU A 119 -14.63 5.36 16.40
CA LEU A 119 -15.17 6.57 17.03
C LEU A 119 -16.70 6.47 17.32
N LYS A 120 -17.33 5.33 17.03
CA LYS A 120 -18.76 5.08 17.23
C LYS A 120 -19.68 6.04 16.46
N MET A 121 -19.24 6.52 15.31
CA MET A 121 -19.97 7.42 14.43
C MET A 121 -20.73 6.62 13.35
N ARG A 122 -21.80 5.91 13.77
CA ARG A 122 -22.49 4.90 12.95
C ARG A 122 -22.98 5.40 11.59
N GLU A 123 -23.57 6.60 11.52
CA GLU A 123 -24.06 7.17 10.27
C GLU A 123 -22.90 7.46 9.30
N THR A 124 -21.80 8.00 9.82
CA THR A 124 -20.60 8.30 9.06
C THR A 124 -19.92 7.01 8.55
N GLU A 125 -19.87 5.99 9.38
CA GLU A 125 -19.38 4.66 8.98
C GLU A 125 -20.18 4.12 7.80
N LEU A 126 -21.50 4.06 7.93
CA LEU A 126 -22.38 3.54 6.88
C LEU A 126 -22.23 4.36 5.58
N LYS A 127 -22.23 5.71 5.69
CA LYS A 127 -22.00 6.59 4.54
C LYS A 127 -20.75 6.21 3.76
N TYR A 128 -19.61 6.05 4.45
CA TYR A 128 -18.35 5.78 3.75
C TYR A 128 -18.22 4.34 3.26
N ARG A 129 -18.85 3.35 3.92
CA ARG A 129 -18.92 1.99 3.38
C ARG A 129 -19.73 1.95 2.09
N THR A 130 -20.93 2.53 2.09
CA THR A 130 -21.78 2.63 0.89
C THR A 130 -21.07 3.36 -0.24
N LYS A 131 -20.45 4.52 0.07
CA LYS A 131 -19.72 5.28 -0.94
C LYS A 131 -18.55 4.50 -1.54
N ALA A 132 -17.83 3.73 -0.73
CA ALA A 132 -16.74 2.88 -1.23
C ALA A 132 -17.25 1.78 -2.17
N GLU A 133 -18.44 1.23 -1.93
CA GLU A 133 -19.08 0.26 -2.82
C GLU A 133 -19.51 0.90 -4.13
N GLU A 134 -20.18 2.06 -4.09
CA GLU A 134 -20.59 2.82 -5.27
C GLU A 134 -19.40 3.17 -6.19
N ILE A 135 -18.32 3.71 -5.62
CA ILE A 135 -17.11 4.03 -6.39
C ILE A 135 -16.45 2.75 -6.93
N SER A 136 -16.43 1.66 -6.17
CA SER A 136 -15.87 0.38 -6.63
C SER A 136 -16.63 -0.14 -7.85
N GLU A 137 -17.97 -0.05 -7.86
CA GLU A 137 -18.79 -0.42 -9.00
C GLU A 137 -18.51 0.49 -10.20
N ALA A 138 -18.42 1.80 -9.99
CA ALA A 138 -18.13 2.76 -11.06
C ALA A 138 -16.74 2.54 -11.67
N VAL A 139 -15.72 2.19 -10.85
CA VAL A 139 -14.38 1.83 -11.32
C VAL A 139 -14.42 0.56 -12.17
N ASN A 140 -15.10 -0.49 -11.71
CA ASN A 140 -15.22 -1.73 -12.47
C ASN A 140 -15.92 -1.51 -13.81
N ASN A 141 -17.04 -0.77 -13.82
CA ASN A 141 -17.78 -0.45 -15.05
C ASN A 141 -16.98 0.37 -16.06
N SER A 142 -16.00 1.15 -15.59
CA SER A 142 -15.22 2.06 -16.43
C SER A 142 -13.87 1.50 -16.88
N PHE A 143 -13.23 0.63 -16.08
CA PHE A 143 -11.83 0.26 -16.29
C PHE A 143 -11.55 -1.25 -16.26
N TYR A 144 -12.45 -2.08 -15.71
CA TYR A 144 -12.23 -3.52 -15.65
C TYR A 144 -12.61 -4.21 -16.95
N ASN A 145 -11.73 -5.06 -17.44
CA ASN A 145 -11.99 -5.93 -18.59
C ASN A 145 -12.09 -7.39 -18.10
N PRO A 146 -13.32 -7.96 -18.01
CA PRO A 146 -13.53 -9.32 -17.53
C PRO A 146 -13.00 -10.40 -18.48
N ASP A 147 -12.79 -10.10 -19.77
CA ASP A 147 -12.32 -11.08 -20.76
C ASP A 147 -10.86 -11.48 -20.50
N ASN A 148 -10.05 -10.56 -20.01
CA ASN A 148 -8.64 -10.78 -19.73
C ASN A 148 -8.26 -10.57 -18.25
N ASN A 149 -9.23 -10.22 -17.39
CA ASN A 149 -9.08 -9.96 -15.98
C ASN A 149 -8.07 -8.85 -15.65
N THR A 150 -8.08 -7.76 -16.43
CA THR A 150 -7.18 -6.63 -16.30
C THR A 150 -7.93 -5.33 -16.06
N TYR A 151 -7.20 -4.35 -15.56
CA TYR A 151 -7.60 -2.95 -15.54
C TYR A 151 -6.70 -2.21 -16.52
N ILE A 152 -7.31 -1.54 -17.51
CA ILE A 152 -6.61 -0.77 -18.56
C ILE A 152 -5.56 -1.61 -19.29
N ASP A 153 -4.32 -1.68 -18.79
CA ASP A 153 -3.15 -2.24 -19.49
C ASP A 153 -2.38 -3.32 -18.73
N SER A 154 -2.92 -3.88 -17.65
CA SER A 154 -2.30 -4.93 -16.82
C SER A 154 -0.95 -4.60 -16.16
N LYS A 155 -0.54 -3.33 -16.03
CA LYS A 155 0.63 -2.97 -15.23
C LYS A 155 0.48 -3.40 -13.77
N GLN A 156 1.60 -3.65 -13.10
CA GLN A 156 1.59 -4.09 -11.70
C GLN A 156 0.76 -3.15 -10.80
N THR A 157 0.90 -1.83 -10.95
CA THR A 157 0.10 -0.84 -10.19
C THR A 157 -1.39 -0.92 -10.51
N HIS A 158 -1.75 -1.12 -11.79
CA HIS A 158 -3.15 -1.16 -12.23
C HIS A 158 -3.85 -2.46 -11.84
N LEU A 159 -3.11 -3.49 -11.46
CA LEU A 159 -3.64 -4.74 -10.92
C LEU A 159 -3.66 -4.73 -9.39
N VAL A 160 -2.56 -4.29 -8.76
CA VAL A 160 -2.45 -4.36 -7.30
C VAL A 160 -3.31 -3.33 -6.58
N LEU A 161 -3.48 -2.14 -7.15
CA LEU A 161 -4.25 -1.09 -6.46
C LEU A 161 -5.75 -1.41 -6.38
N PRO A 162 -6.43 -1.91 -7.42
CA PRO A 162 -7.77 -2.45 -7.30
C PRO A 162 -7.88 -3.61 -6.31
N LEU A 163 -6.89 -4.51 -6.26
CA LEU A 163 -6.85 -5.62 -5.30
C LEU A 163 -6.80 -5.11 -3.86
N ILE A 164 -5.81 -4.28 -3.52
CA ILE A 164 -5.62 -3.79 -2.13
C ILE A 164 -6.74 -2.84 -1.69
N ALA A 165 -7.29 -2.06 -2.60
CA ALA A 165 -8.47 -1.24 -2.33
C ALA A 165 -9.75 -2.08 -2.18
N GLY A 166 -9.73 -3.36 -2.59
CA GLY A 166 -10.88 -4.25 -2.60
C GLY A 166 -11.96 -3.77 -3.57
N VAL A 167 -11.55 -3.30 -4.73
CA VAL A 167 -12.39 -2.90 -5.87
C VAL A 167 -12.72 -4.11 -6.74
N VAL A 168 -11.77 -5.04 -6.88
CA VAL A 168 -11.93 -6.23 -7.71
C VAL A 168 -13.17 -7.04 -7.29
N PRO A 169 -14.04 -7.46 -8.24
CA PRO A 169 -15.17 -8.33 -7.92
C PRO A 169 -14.71 -9.61 -7.20
N LYS A 170 -15.42 -10.02 -6.16
CA LYS A 170 -15.01 -11.15 -5.30
C LYS A 170 -14.69 -12.43 -6.08
N ASN A 171 -15.44 -12.71 -7.15
CA ASN A 171 -15.26 -13.92 -7.97
C ASN A 171 -14.04 -13.82 -8.92
N ASP A 172 -13.45 -12.66 -9.05
CA ASP A 172 -12.36 -12.41 -9.98
C ASP A 172 -11.02 -12.11 -9.28
N ILE A 173 -11.01 -12.03 -7.93
CA ILE A 173 -9.80 -11.74 -7.15
C ILE A 173 -8.65 -12.68 -7.55
N SER A 174 -8.87 -14.00 -7.51
CA SER A 174 -7.84 -14.98 -7.85
C SER A 174 -7.37 -14.90 -9.31
N LYS A 175 -8.24 -14.45 -10.22
CA LYS A 175 -7.88 -14.26 -11.64
C LYS A 175 -6.99 -13.03 -11.82
N VAL A 176 -7.34 -11.91 -11.16
CA VAL A 176 -6.52 -10.69 -11.17
C VAL A 176 -5.20 -10.90 -10.46
N GLU A 177 -5.17 -11.67 -9.36
CA GLU A 177 -3.91 -12.09 -8.70
C GLU A 177 -3.02 -12.94 -9.62
N SER A 178 -3.63 -13.89 -10.35
CA SER A 178 -2.89 -14.70 -11.32
C SER A 178 -2.30 -13.83 -12.43
N LYS A 179 -3.04 -12.80 -12.86
CA LYS A 179 -2.57 -11.84 -13.85
C LYS A 179 -1.44 -10.96 -13.31
N LEU A 180 -1.53 -10.53 -12.05
CA LEU A 180 -0.44 -9.80 -11.39
C LEU A 180 0.82 -10.67 -11.28
N LYS A 181 0.69 -11.95 -10.94
CA LYS A 181 1.80 -12.89 -10.91
C LYS A 181 2.44 -13.09 -12.29
N GLU A 182 1.63 -13.23 -13.34
CA GLU A 182 2.09 -13.33 -14.72
C GLU A 182 2.84 -12.05 -15.14
N GLU A 183 2.30 -10.88 -14.81
CA GLU A 183 2.94 -9.59 -15.11
C GLU A 183 4.31 -9.48 -14.43
N ILE A 184 4.41 -9.84 -13.16
CA ILE A 184 5.69 -9.81 -12.43
C ILE A 184 6.69 -10.80 -13.04
N LEU A 185 6.31 -12.08 -13.19
CA LEU A 185 7.25 -13.15 -13.48
C LEU A 185 7.58 -13.27 -14.98
N VAL A 186 6.59 -13.02 -15.84
CA VAL A 186 6.72 -13.24 -17.29
C VAL A 186 6.95 -11.91 -18.00
N SER A 187 6.01 -10.96 -17.91
CA SER A 187 6.10 -9.71 -18.68
C SER A 187 7.27 -8.83 -18.24
N GLN A 188 7.52 -8.74 -16.93
CA GLN A 188 8.59 -7.93 -16.34
C GLN A 188 9.81 -8.74 -15.94
N ASN A 189 9.83 -10.05 -16.20
CA ASN A 189 10.96 -10.93 -15.87
C ASN A 189 11.46 -10.77 -14.43
N GLY A 190 10.54 -10.68 -13.46
CA GLY A 190 10.82 -10.53 -12.05
C GLY A 190 11.20 -9.12 -11.59
N HIS A 191 11.00 -8.10 -12.43
CA HIS A 191 11.33 -6.70 -12.08
C HIS A 191 10.07 -5.92 -11.69
N PHE A 192 10.31 -4.81 -10.96
CA PHE A 192 9.27 -3.81 -10.73
C PHE A 192 8.96 -3.04 -12.01
N ASP A 193 7.69 -2.71 -12.22
CA ASP A 193 7.28 -1.70 -13.21
C ASP A 193 6.51 -0.55 -12.56
N THR A 194 6.55 -0.50 -11.24
CA THR A 194 5.81 0.42 -10.38
C THR A 194 6.60 1.70 -10.08
N GLY A 195 5.87 2.79 -9.85
CA GLY A 195 6.39 4.03 -9.29
C GLY A 195 6.35 4.04 -7.76
N ILE A 196 6.30 5.24 -7.18
CA ILE A 196 6.42 5.41 -5.72
C ILE A 196 5.24 4.82 -4.93
N HIS A 197 4.03 5.01 -5.41
CA HIS A 197 2.85 4.47 -4.75
C HIS A 197 2.62 3.00 -5.10
N GLY A 198 2.78 2.66 -6.39
CA GLY A 198 2.64 1.29 -6.84
C GLY A 198 3.60 0.35 -6.14
N THR A 199 4.86 0.75 -5.95
CA THR A 199 5.84 -0.03 -5.19
C THR A 199 5.38 -0.26 -3.74
N TYR A 200 4.91 0.80 -3.07
CA TYR A 200 4.39 0.68 -1.71
C TYR A 200 3.20 -0.30 -1.63
N PHE A 201 2.21 -0.13 -2.51
CA PHE A 201 1.02 -0.98 -2.51
C PHE A 201 1.31 -2.42 -2.95
N LEU A 202 2.23 -2.61 -3.91
CA LEU A 202 2.65 -3.94 -4.35
C LEU A 202 3.33 -4.69 -3.20
N VAL A 203 4.32 -4.09 -2.56
CA VAL A 203 5.02 -4.70 -1.41
C VAL A 203 4.04 -4.98 -0.27
N LYS A 204 3.15 -4.03 0.03
CA LYS A 204 2.12 -4.19 1.07
C LYS A 204 1.18 -5.35 0.75
N TYR A 205 0.61 -5.38 -0.46
CA TYR A 205 -0.34 -6.42 -0.88
C TYR A 205 0.29 -7.81 -0.86
N LEU A 206 1.46 -7.96 -1.47
CA LEU A 206 2.17 -9.24 -1.51
C LEU A 206 2.57 -9.72 -0.11
N THR A 207 2.92 -8.79 0.80
CA THR A 207 3.22 -9.14 2.20
C THR A 207 1.98 -9.62 2.95
N GLU A 208 0.87 -8.90 2.83
CA GLU A 208 -0.38 -9.17 3.57
C GLU A 208 -1.11 -10.44 3.06
N ASN A 209 -0.91 -10.79 1.79
CA ASN A 209 -1.47 -12.00 1.17
C ASN A 209 -0.45 -13.15 1.05
N TYR A 210 0.67 -13.08 1.75
CA TYR A 210 1.70 -14.14 1.84
C TYR A 210 2.33 -14.56 0.51
N HIS A 211 2.36 -13.68 -0.50
CA HIS A 211 3.06 -13.90 -1.76
C HIS A 211 4.56 -13.56 -1.64
N HIS A 212 5.21 -14.11 -0.62
CA HIS A 212 6.59 -13.76 -0.28
C HIS A 212 7.59 -14.19 -1.37
N ASP A 213 7.34 -15.28 -2.08
CA ASP A 213 8.20 -15.73 -3.18
C ASP A 213 8.30 -14.69 -4.31
N LEU A 214 7.20 -13.98 -4.59
CA LEU A 214 7.21 -12.88 -5.55
C LEU A 214 8.06 -11.72 -5.06
N LEU A 215 8.00 -11.39 -3.75
CA LEU A 215 8.84 -10.35 -3.15
C LEU A 215 10.32 -10.74 -3.16
N TYR A 216 10.65 -11.99 -2.88
CA TYR A 216 12.02 -12.50 -3.03
C TYR A 216 12.49 -12.37 -4.47
N THR A 217 11.67 -12.74 -5.45
CA THR A 217 11.98 -12.61 -6.87
C THR A 217 12.25 -11.17 -7.25
N LEU A 218 11.34 -10.24 -6.91
CA LEU A 218 11.46 -8.81 -7.20
C LEU A 218 12.70 -8.18 -6.56
N THR A 219 13.00 -8.53 -5.32
CA THR A 219 14.10 -7.92 -4.56
C THR A 219 15.46 -8.53 -4.87
N SER A 220 15.51 -9.72 -5.45
CA SER A 220 16.74 -10.39 -5.85
C SER A 220 17.31 -9.89 -7.19
N GLN A 221 16.56 -9.07 -7.93
CA GLN A 221 17.01 -8.54 -9.21
C GLN A 221 18.19 -7.56 -9.00
N THR A 222 19.14 -7.62 -9.94
CA THR A 222 20.35 -6.77 -9.93
C THR A 222 20.50 -5.92 -11.20
N THR A 223 19.52 -6.00 -12.09
CA THR A 223 19.39 -5.19 -13.30
C THR A 223 18.22 -4.22 -13.16
N TYR A 224 18.20 -3.16 -13.96
CA TYR A 224 17.18 -2.11 -13.93
C TYR A 224 15.79 -2.66 -14.35
N PRO A 225 14.71 -2.25 -13.68
CA PRO A 225 14.63 -1.49 -12.43
C PRO A 225 14.64 -2.42 -11.19
N SER A 226 15.54 -2.20 -10.25
CA SER A 226 15.61 -3.01 -9.02
C SER A 226 16.39 -2.31 -7.90
N TYR A 227 16.16 -2.76 -6.67
CA TYR A 227 16.97 -2.34 -5.50
C TYR A 227 18.45 -2.74 -5.66
N GLY A 228 18.72 -3.94 -6.21
CA GLY A 228 20.09 -4.40 -6.41
C GLY A 228 20.86 -3.56 -7.41
N GLU A 229 20.18 -3.02 -8.43
CA GLU A 229 20.80 -2.11 -9.40
C GLU A 229 21.14 -0.74 -8.74
N ILE A 230 20.24 -0.20 -7.89
CA ILE A 230 20.48 1.03 -7.14
C ILE A 230 21.71 0.87 -6.22
N ILE A 231 21.80 -0.27 -5.50
CA ILE A 231 22.95 -0.57 -4.64
C ILE A 231 24.24 -0.70 -5.47
N LYS A 232 24.18 -1.37 -6.63
CA LYS A 232 25.33 -1.57 -7.51
C LYS A 232 25.88 -0.26 -8.08
N ARG A 233 25.04 0.77 -8.25
CA ARG A 233 25.45 2.12 -8.60
C ARG A 233 26.17 2.87 -7.46
N GLY A 234 26.21 2.30 -6.25
CA GLY A 234 26.83 2.92 -5.08
C GLY A 234 25.92 3.92 -4.35
N GLU A 235 24.62 3.91 -4.62
CA GLU A 235 23.69 4.74 -3.88
C GLU A 235 23.55 4.25 -2.43
N ILE A 236 23.53 5.17 -1.48
CA ILE A 236 23.42 4.89 -0.04
C ILE A 236 22.02 5.23 0.52
N THR A 237 21.16 5.79 -0.31
CA THR A 237 19.77 6.11 -0.02
C THR A 237 18.91 5.72 -1.23
N TRP A 238 17.61 5.58 -1.02
CA TRP A 238 16.68 5.37 -2.14
C TRP A 238 16.41 6.68 -2.86
N PRO A 239 16.64 6.73 -4.19
CA PRO A 239 16.28 7.88 -5.01
C PRO A 239 14.77 7.95 -5.23
N GLU A 240 14.30 9.05 -5.80
CA GLU A 240 12.89 9.21 -6.21
C GLU A 240 12.51 8.30 -7.37
N TYR A 241 13.42 8.08 -8.31
CA TYR A 241 13.24 7.22 -9.49
C TYR A 241 14.10 5.97 -9.38
N TRP A 242 13.68 4.90 -10.04
CA TRP A 242 14.52 3.71 -10.21
C TRP A 242 15.82 4.03 -10.98
N SER A 243 15.76 4.97 -11.93
CA SER A 243 16.93 5.53 -12.61
C SER A 243 17.68 6.55 -11.74
N GLU A 244 18.80 7.04 -12.24
CA GLU A 244 19.51 8.15 -11.60
C GLU A 244 18.65 9.40 -11.51
N CYS A 245 18.69 10.07 -10.37
CA CYS A 245 17.97 11.30 -10.16
C CYS A 245 18.69 12.17 -9.10
N ASN A 246 18.43 13.47 -9.13
CA ASN A 246 19.02 14.40 -8.18
C ASN A 246 18.41 14.32 -6.79
N SER A 247 17.17 13.84 -6.68
CA SER A 247 16.47 13.68 -5.42
C SER A 247 16.80 12.33 -4.80
N ARG A 248 17.67 12.33 -3.78
CA ARG A 248 18.22 11.11 -3.16
C ARG A 248 17.72 10.86 -1.75
N VAL A 249 16.79 11.67 -1.26
CA VAL A 249 16.15 11.53 0.04
C VAL A 249 14.64 11.54 -0.17
N HIS A 250 14.15 10.50 -0.84
CA HIS A 250 12.72 10.26 -1.03
C HIS A 250 12.31 8.98 -0.32
N GLY A 251 11.18 9.03 0.40
CA GLY A 251 10.59 7.86 1.04
C GLY A 251 9.94 6.87 0.07
N CYS A 252 10.05 7.12 -1.23
CA CYS A 252 9.27 6.48 -2.29
C CYS A 252 9.43 4.97 -2.35
N LEU A 253 10.66 4.48 -2.29
CA LEU A 253 10.97 3.06 -2.40
C LEU A 253 11.16 2.36 -1.04
N ASN A 254 10.88 3.06 0.08
CA ASN A 254 11.09 2.53 1.44
C ASN A 254 10.10 1.43 1.84
N GLY A 255 9.03 1.20 1.10
CA GLY A 255 8.03 0.17 1.39
C GLY A 255 8.60 -1.21 1.65
N ILE A 256 9.76 -1.53 1.04
CA ILE A 256 10.47 -2.79 1.23
C ILE A 256 10.89 -3.05 2.68
N GLY A 257 11.19 -1.99 3.45
CA GLY A 257 11.49 -2.11 4.88
C GLY A 257 10.35 -2.73 5.69
N GLY A 258 9.11 -2.45 5.28
CA GLY A 258 7.91 -3.07 5.86
C GLY A 258 7.87 -4.58 5.65
N TRP A 259 8.29 -5.06 4.47
CA TRP A 259 8.38 -6.49 4.21
C TRP A 259 9.48 -7.18 5.00
N PHE A 260 10.65 -6.57 5.17
CA PHE A 260 11.70 -7.15 6.00
C PHE A 260 11.21 -7.41 7.44
N GLN A 261 10.42 -6.50 7.98
CA GLN A 261 9.87 -6.66 9.33
C GLN A 261 8.67 -7.60 9.38
N ARG A 262 7.67 -7.40 8.51
CA ARG A 262 6.40 -8.14 8.56
C ARG A 262 6.46 -9.49 7.86
N GLY A 263 7.26 -9.61 6.80
CA GLY A 263 7.46 -10.86 6.05
C GLY A 263 8.67 -11.63 6.55
N VAL A 264 9.89 -11.11 6.32
CA VAL A 264 11.13 -11.85 6.59
C VAL A 264 11.30 -12.19 8.07
N LEU A 265 11.10 -11.22 8.98
CA LEU A 265 11.07 -11.46 10.43
C LEU A 265 9.73 -12.00 10.91
N GLY A 266 8.66 -11.73 10.17
CA GLY A 266 7.33 -12.19 10.49
C GLY A 266 6.63 -11.41 11.60
N ILE A 267 7.16 -10.28 12.08
CA ILE A 267 6.53 -9.48 13.15
C ILE A 267 5.37 -8.69 12.57
N GLN A 268 4.15 -9.16 12.82
CA GLN A 268 2.92 -8.60 12.25
C GLN A 268 1.99 -8.09 13.35
N LEU A 269 1.32 -7.01 13.04
CA LEU A 269 0.23 -6.50 13.85
C LEU A 269 -1.03 -7.30 13.54
N ASP A 270 -1.77 -7.71 14.58
CA ASP A 270 -3.15 -8.16 14.38
C ASP A 270 -4.03 -6.91 14.18
N PRO A 271 -4.69 -6.73 13.02
CA PRO A 271 -5.52 -5.55 12.77
C PRO A 271 -6.67 -5.36 13.76
N LYS A 272 -7.08 -6.45 14.45
CA LYS A 272 -8.14 -6.43 15.47
C LYS A 272 -7.61 -6.11 16.87
N LYS A 273 -6.28 -6.09 17.04
CA LYS A 273 -5.60 -5.99 18.34
C LYS A 273 -4.47 -4.95 18.26
N VAL A 274 -4.86 -3.69 18.20
CA VAL A 274 -3.92 -2.57 17.99
C VAL A 274 -2.82 -2.46 19.05
N GLY A 275 -1.69 -1.85 18.70
CA GLY A 275 -0.62 -1.48 19.61
C GLY A 275 0.32 -2.60 20.02
N TYR A 276 0.28 -3.79 19.37
CA TYR A 276 1.13 -4.95 19.69
C TYR A 276 0.94 -5.52 21.10
N LYS A 277 -0.22 -5.31 21.71
CA LYS A 277 -0.57 -6.03 22.96
C LYS A 277 -0.76 -7.52 22.68
N GLU A 278 -1.40 -7.81 21.56
CA GLU A 278 -1.46 -9.14 20.96
C GLU A 278 -0.92 -8.99 19.53
N PHE A 279 0.03 -9.82 19.14
CA PHE A 279 0.67 -9.71 17.84
C PHE A 279 0.96 -11.11 17.26
N ILE A 280 1.31 -11.12 15.97
CA ILE A 280 1.58 -12.35 15.24
C ILE A 280 3.07 -12.39 14.91
N VAL A 281 3.68 -13.57 15.03
CA VAL A 281 4.99 -13.87 14.44
C VAL A 281 4.82 -15.00 13.45
N LYS A 282 5.02 -14.67 12.16
CA LYS A 282 4.90 -15.59 11.02
C LYS A 282 6.00 -15.29 10.01
N PRO A 283 7.22 -15.80 10.22
CA PRO A 283 8.33 -15.57 9.29
C PRO A 283 8.08 -16.19 7.93
N ALA A 284 8.42 -15.47 6.88
CA ALA A 284 8.46 -15.99 5.51
C ALA A 284 9.82 -16.64 5.26
N PHE A 285 9.95 -17.89 5.62
CA PHE A 285 11.15 -18.64 5.32
C PHE A 285 11.31 -18.82 3.80
N HIS A 286 12.54 -18.68 3.32
CA HIS A 286 12.87 -18.86 1.91
C HIS A 286 14.26 -19.47 1.74
N ASP A 287 14.40 -20.37 0.80
CA ASP A 287 15.62 -21.17 0.60
C ASP A 287 16.88 -20.34 0.32
N SER A 288 16.74 -19.16 -0.27
CA SER A 288 17.85 -18.25 -0.53
C SER A 288 18.37 -17.53 0.71
N LEU A 289 17.64 -17.55 1.84
CA LEU A 289 18.06 -16.92 3.09
C LEU A 289 18.48 -17.95 4.11
N GLN A 290 19.64 -17.73 4.72
CA GLN A 290 20.19 -18.59 5.75
C GLN A 290 19.77 -18.18 7.16
N TRP A 291 19.48 -16.90 7.36
CA TRP A 291 19.09 -16.34 8.66
C TRP A 291 18.47 -14.96 8.51
N ALA A 292 17.69 -14.58 9.50
CA ALA A 292 17.30 -13.19 9.72
C ALA A 292 17.26 -12.89 11.22
N LYS A 293 17.56 -11.64 11.57
CA LYS A 293 17.49 -11.14 12.95
C LYS A 293 17.05 -9.70 12.96
N GLY A 294 16.13 -9.37 13.84
CA GLY A 294 15.66 -8.01 14.00
C GLY A 294 14.71 -7.84 15.18
N HIS A 295 14.14 -6.64 15.28
CA HIS A 295 13.21 -6.35 16.37
C HIS A 295 12.22 -5.26 15.99
N HIS A 296 11.11 -5.25 16.72
CA HIS A 296 10.15 -4.15 16.77
C HIS A 296 10.08 -3.59 18.19
N VAL A 297 10.00 -2.26 18.32
CA VAL A 297 9.83 -1.59 19.61
C VAL A 297 8.38 -1.13 19.73
N SER A 298 7.60 -1.87 20.51
CA SER A 298 6.22 -1.54 20.83
C SER A 298 6.12 -0.70 22.12
N SER A 299 4.92 -0.20 22.41
CA SER A 299 4.62 0.47 23.67
C SER A 299 4.79 -0.44 24.91
N TYR A 300 4.83 -1.76 24.72
CA TYR A 300 5.01 -2.77 25.77
C TYR A 300 6.46 -3.22 25.93
N GLY A 301 7.33 -2.83 25.02
CA GLY A 301 8.74 -3.22 25.02
C GLY A 301 9.17 -3.82 23.68
N LYS A 302 10.34 -4.42 23.71
CA LYS A 302 11.03 -4.90 22.51
C LYS A 302 10.62 -6.33 22.16
N ILE A 303 10.07 -6.52 20.97
CA ILE A 303 9.82 -7.83 20.35
C ILE A 303 11.07 -8.17 19.55
N ASN A 304 11.82 -9.22 19.91
CA ASN A 304 12.97 -9.67 19.14
C ASN A 304 12.61 -10.97 18.44
N VAL A 305 13.00 -11.08 17.18
CA VAL A 305 12.92 -12.28 16.38
C VAL A 305 14.28 -12.56 15.75
N SER A 306 14.77 -13.77 15.88
CA SER A 306 15.86 -14.28 15.06
C SER A 306 15.55 -15.70 14.61
N TRP A 307 15.88 -16.01 13.37
CA TRP A 307 15.77 -17.36 12.86
C TRP A 307 16.99 -17.74 12.01
N LYS A 308 17.30 -19.01 11.98
CA LYS A 308 18.40 -19.57 11.21
C LYS A 308 17.97 -20.90 10.59
N LYS A 309 18.27 -21.07 9.30
CA LYS A 309 18.09 -22.35 8.60
C LYS A 309 19.10 -23.37 9.13
N THR A 310 18.63 -24.58 9.39
CA THR A 310 19.43 -25.77 9.70
C THR A 310 19.39 -26.74 8.50
N ASP A 311 19.98 -27.92 8.61
CA ASP A 311 19.96 -28.86 7.51
C ASP A 311 18.55 -29.43 7.23
N GLU A 312 17.70 -29.51 8.25
CA GLU A 312 16.36 -30.12 8.14
C GLU A 312 15.22 -29.10 8.45
N ASP A 313 15.50 -28.03 9.22
CA ASP A 313 14.49 -27.15 9.80
C ASP A 313 14.92 -25.69 9.92
N TYR A 314 14.15 -24.90 10.65
CA TYR A 314 14.48 -23.54 11.06
C TYR A 314 14.50 -23.44 12.58
N LEU A 315 15.58 -22.94 13.13
CA LEU A 315 15.65 -22.54 14.54
C LEU A 315 15.14 -21.11 14.70
N LEU A 316 14.09 -20.92 15.48
CA LEU A 316 13.49 -19.60 15.77
C LEU A 316 13.68 -19.26 17.25
N GLU A 317 14.20 -18.06 17.51
CA GLU A 317 14.27 -17.44 18.84
C GLU A 317 13.36 -16.23 18.87
N LEU A 318 12.47 -16.15 19.86
CA LEU A 318 11.49 -15.10 20.02
C LEU A 318 11.53 -14.53 21.45
N THR A 319 11.59 -13.20 21.56
CA THR A 319 11.36 -12.51 22.84
C THR A 319 10.01 -11.79 22.78
N VAL A 320 9.12 -12.15 23.69
CA VAL A 320 7.80 -11.56 23.86
C VAL A 320 7.85 -10.60 25.08
N PRO A 321 7.47 -9.31 24.92
CA PRO A 321 7.45 -8.35 26.04
C PRO A 321 6.46 -8.77 27.12
N HIS A 322 6.71 -8.34 28.34
CA HIS A 322 5.79 -8.54 29.47
C HIS A 322 4.40 -7.97 29.16
N ASN A 323 3.36 -8.65 29.66
CA ASN A 323 1.96 -8.27 29.48
C ASN A 323 1.48 -8.21 28.01
N THR A 324 2.17 -8.93 27.12
CA THR A 324 1.75 -9.13 25.74
C THR A 324 1.59 -10.61 25.44
N SER A 325 0.87 -10.94 24.36
CA SER A 325 0.76 -12.29 23.84
C SER A 325 1.15 -12.33 22.36
N CYS A 326 1.71 -13.46 21.94
CA CYS A 326 2.13 -13.69 20.56
C CYS A 326 1.46 -14.96 20.03
N LEU A 327 0.86 -14.85 18.86
CA LEU A 327 0.45 -16.01 18.07
C LEU A 327 1.59 -16.35 17.11
N LEU A 328 2.22 -17.50 17.33
CA LEU A 328 3.30 -17.99 16.48
C LEU A 328 2.75 -18.96 15.43
N TYR A 329 2.98 -18.65 14.16
CA TYR A 329 2.71 -19.55 13.04
C TYR A 329 4.02 -20.13 12.52
N THR A 330 4.07 -21.45 12.41
CA THR A 330 5.11 -22.20 11.70
C THR A 330 4.54 -22.76 10.41
N SER A 331 5.38 -23.18 9.47
CA SER A 331 4.97 -23.62 8.13
C SER A 331 3.89 -24.71 8.09
N ASP A 332 3.75 -25.50 9.14
CA ASP A 332 2.83 -26.64 9.19
C ASP A 332 1.45 -26.30 9.78
N ALA A 333 1.25 -25.07 10.25
CA ALA A 333 -0.02 -24.65 10.85
C ALA A 333 -1.02 -24.04 9.85
N ALA A 334 -0.73 -24.08 8.55
CA ALA A 334 -1.56 -23.45 7.53
C ALA A 334 -2.57 -24.40 6.86
N ASP A 335 -2.55 -25.69 7.20
CA ASP A 335 -3.38 -26.73 6.57
C ASP A 335 -4.40 -27.39 7.54
N GLU A 336 -4.66 -26.80 8.74
CA GLU A 336 -5.74 -27.24 9.63
C GLU A 336 -6.88 -26.23 9.72
#